data_a784d838d2bc9d84c917fe6030438a3e
#
_entry.id   a784d838d2bc9d84c917fe6030438a3e
#
_cell.length_a   1.000
_cell.length_b   1.000
_cell.length_c   1.000
_cell.angle_alpha   90.00
_cell.angle_beta   90.00
_cell.angle_gamma   90.00
#
_symmetry.space_group_name_H-M   'P 1'
#
loop_
_entity.id
_entity.type
_entity.pdbx_description
1 polymer ?
#
loop_
_entity_poly.entity_id
_entity_poly.type
_entity_poly.pdbx_seq_one_letter_code
_entity_poly.pdbx_strand_id
1 'polypeptide(L)'
;MEKTHHRDGELALLVYNVAKGPELSIPMDPSSTPTGNTNFTLTEVYANPAGLADHWERSASWEDFNAVMAWAGKVKVAVLHGSPVIHSLW
;
A
#
# COMPACT_ATOMS: atom_id res chain seq x y z
N MET A 1 -1.67 10.71 -4.65
CA MET A 1 -1.60 10.43 -3.20
C MET A 1 -1.35 11.65 -2.32
N GLU A 2 -0.67 12.68 -2.82
CA GLU A 2 -0.48 13.92 -2.04
C GLU A 2 -1.80 14.60 -1.64
N LYS A 3 -2.85 14.47 -2.44
CA LYS A 3 -4.17 15.04 -2.13
C LYS A 3 -4.89 14.32 -0.98
N THR A 4 -4.47 13.10 -0.64
CA THR A 4 -5.13 12.26 0.35
C THR A 4 -4.31 12.06 1.62
N HIS A 5 -3.12 12.67 1.71
CA HIS A 5 -2.19 12.53 2.83
C HIS A 5 -1.65 13.86 3.31
N HIS A 6 -1.32 13.92 4.59
CA HIS A 6 -0.53 15.00 5.17
C HIS A 6 0.96 14.65 5.12
N ARG A 7 1.82 15.67 5.03
CA ARG A 7 3.28 15.52 5.02
C ARG A 7 3.93 15.82 6.37
N ASP A 8 3.18 16.44 7.28
CA ASP A 8 3.66 16.82 8.62
C ASP A 8 2.52 16.76 9.63
N GLY A 9 2.86 16.98 10.91
CA GLY A 9 1.91 16.98 12.00
C GLY A 9 1.48 15.57 12.44
N GLU A 10 0.42 15.49 13.22
CA GLU A 10 -0.08 14.25 13.81
C GLU A 10 -0.67 13.27 12.77
N LEU A 11 -1.12 13.81 11.64
CA LEU A 11 -1.72 13.01 10.55
C LEU A 11 -0.70 12.65 9.47
N ALA A 12 0.59 12.88 9.73
CA ALA A 12 1.63 12.74 8.71
C ALA A 12 1.79 11.31 8.20
N LEU A 13 1.96 11.22 6.90
CA LEU A 13 2.48 10.05 6.22
C LEU A 13 4.00 10.13 6.24
N LEU A 14 4.65 9.20 6.90
CA LEU A 14 6.11 9.19 7.09
C LEU A 14 6.85 8.46 5.97
N VAL A 15 6.27 7.38 5.48
CA VAL A 15 6.83 6.58 4.40
C VAL A 15 5.74 6.27 3.40
N TYR A 16 6.06 6.44 2.14
CA TYR A 16 5.19 6.03 1.03
C TYR A 16 6.08 5.52 -0.09
N ASN A 17 5.88 4.29 -0.49
CA ASN A 17 6.54 3.80 -1.70
C ASN A 17 5.68 2.76 -2.40
N VAL A 18 5.88 2.66 -3.70
CA VAL A 18 5.27 1.67 -4.56
C VAL A 18 6.39 0.92 -5.26
N ALA A 19 6.34 -0.39 -5.20
CA ALA A 19 7.27 -1.26 -5.92
C ALA A 19 6.49 -2.18 -6.84
N LYS A 20 7.10 -2.59 -7.93
CA LYS A 20 6.52 -3.62 -8.79
C LYS A 20 7.58 -4.61 -9.25
N GLY A 21 7.15 -5.83 -9.49
CA GLY A 21 8.03 -6.87 -10.01
C GLY A 21 7.21 -8.04 -10.53
N PRO A 22 7.86 -8.99 -11.22
CA PRO A 22 7.15 -10.17 -11.71
C PRO A 22 6.74 -11.08 -10.55
N GLU A 23 5.56 -11.68 -10.65
CA GLU A 23 5.20 -12.79 -9.78
C GLU A 23 6.01 -14.01 -10.21
N LEU A 24 6.64 -14.67 -9.25
CA LEU A 24 7.43 -15.87 -9.49
C LEU A 24 6.62 -17.12 -9.17
N SER A 25 6.84 -18.19 -9.94
CA SER A 25 6.18 -19.49 -9.72
C SER A 25 6.49 -20.07 -8.34
N ILE A 26 7.69 -19.78 -7.82
CA ILE A 26 8.10 -20.11 -6.45
C ILE A 26 8.52 -18.79 -5.79
N PRO A 27 7.66 -18.18 -4.96
CA PRO A 27 7.92 -16.82 -4.44
C PRO A 27 9.25 -16.65 -3.69
N MET A 28 9.71 -17.69 -3.02
CA MET A 28 10.96 -17.63 -2.25
C MET A 28 12.21 -17.94 -3.08
N ASP A 29 12.05 -18.28 -4.36
CA ASP A 29 13.14 -18.61 -5.26
C ASP A 29 13.27 -17.55 -6.35
N PRO A 30 14.26 -16.63 -6.25
CA PRO A 30 14.43 -15.56 -7.24
C PRO A 30 14.74 -16.08 -8.66
N SER A 31 15.21 -17.31 -8.79
CA SER A 31 15.53 -17.92 -10.08
C SER A 31 14.37 -18.69 -10.69
N SER A 32 13.23 -18.78 -9.99
CA SER A 32 12.07 -19.47 -10.52
C SER A 32 11.44 -18.70 -11.69
N THR A 33 10.62 -19.40 -12.48
CA THR A 33 10.03 -18.86 -13.70
C THR A 33 8.93 -17.85 -13.36
N PRO A 34 8.92 -16.66 -13.98
CA PRO A 34 7.80 -15.72 -13.85
C PRO A 34 6.49 -16.34 -14.37
N THR A 35 5.37 -16.01 -13.69
CA THR A 35 4.04 -16.53 -14.07
C THR A 35 3.39 -15.73 -15.20
N GLY A 36 3.91 -14.57 -15.54
CA GLY A 36 3.28 -13.62 -16.44
C GLY A 36 2.48 -12.54 -15.72
N ASN A 37 2.24 -12.69 -14.43
CA ASN A 37 1.59 -11.67 -13.60
C ASN A 37 2.62 -10.69 -13.04
N THR A 38 2.15 -9.49 -12.72
CA THR A 38 2.95 -8.45 -12.07
C THR A 38 2.44 -8.19 -10.67
N ASN A 39 3.35 -8.17 -9.70
CA ASN A 39 3.04 -7.78 -8.33
C ASN A 39 3.32 -6.31 -8.12
N PHE A 40 2.43 -5.65 -7.39
CA PHE A 40 2.62 -4.29 -6.90
C PHE A 40 2.57 -4.31 -5.39
N THR A 41 3.49 -3.59 -4.75
CA THR A 41 3.52 -3.43 -3.31
C THR A 41 3.41 -1.95 -2.98
N LEU A 42 2.44 -1.59 -2.15
CA LEU A 42 2.29 -0.26 -1.60
C LEU A 42 2.61 -0.32 -0.11
N THR A 43 3.60 0.45 0.30
CA THR A 43 3.99 0.56 1.71
C THR A 43 3.76 1.98 2.18
N GLU A 44 2.98 2.13 3.26
CA GLU A 44 2.69 3.40 3.90
C GLU A 44 2.92 3.27 5.40
N VAL A 45 3.59 4.26 5.97
CA VAL A 45 3.81 4.34 7.42
C VAL A 45 3.33 5.71 7.88
N TYR A 46 2.45 5.72 8.86
CA TYR A 46 1.86 6.94 9.43
C TYR A 46 2.44 7.21 10.81
N ALA A 47 2.48 8.48 11.19
CA ALA A 47 2.94 8.90 12.52
C ALA A 47 2.05 8.31 13.62
N ASN A 48 0.74 8.17 13.35
CA ASN A 48 -0.19 7.54 14.28
C ASN A 48 -1.45 7.05 13.53
N PRO A 49 -2.31 6.24 14.17
CA PRO A 49 -3.50 5.68 13.51
C PRO A 49 -4.49 6.69 12.98
N ALA A 50 -4.53 7.90 13.56
CA ALA A 50 -5.42 8.97 13.07
C ALA A 50 -5.06 9.39 11.64
N GLY A 51 -3.79 9.31 11.26
CA GLY A 51 -3.35 9.60 9.89
C GLY A 51 -3.94 8.65 8.87
N LEU A 52 -4.01 7.37 9.20
CA LEU A 52 -4.62 6.37 8.33
C LEU A 52 -6.13 6.61 8.18
N ALA A 53 -6.82 6.90 9.29
CA ALA A 53 -8.26 7.20 9.25
C ALA A 53 -8.55 8.46 8.41
N ASP A 54 -7.74 9.51 8.56
CA ASP A 54 -7.87 10.73 7.76
C ASP A 54 -7.64 10.44 6.27
N HIS A 55 -6.67 9.61 5.94
CA HIS A 55 -6.40 9.21 4.56
C HIS A 55 -7.62 8.53 3.94
N TRP A 56 -8.24 7.60 4.63
CA TRP A 56 -9.45 6.92 4.12
C TRP A 56 -10.60 7.91 3.90
N GLU A 57 -10.81 8.84 4.83
CA GLU A 57 -11.84 9.87 4.71
C GLU A 57 -11.60 10.77 3.51
N ARG A 58 -10.36 11.24 3.32
CA ARG A 58 -9.99 12.08 2.19
C ARG A 58 -10.06 11.33 0.86
N SER A 59 -9.70 10.04 0.86
CA SER A 59 -9.72 9.22 -0.34
C SER A 59 -11.14 9.06 -0.90
N ALA A 60 -12.14 9.00 -0.06
CA ALA A 60 -13.53 8.85 -0.48
C ALA A 60 -14.02 10.01 -1.36
N SER A 61 -13.46 11.22 -1.19
CA SER A 61 -13.78 12.39 -1.98
C SER A 61 -12.75 12.73 -3.05
N TRP A 62 -11.71 11.90 -3.18
CA TRP A 62 -10.68 12.08 -4.21
C TRP A 62 -11.24 11.76 -5.60
N GLU A 63 -10.86 12.57 -6.59
CA GLU A 63 -11.40 12.47 -7.95
C GLU A 63 -11.14 11.12 -8.63
N ASP A 64 -10.03 10.46 -8.31
CA ASP A 64 -9.64 9.17 -8.89
C ASP A 64 -10.04 7.96 -8.05
N PHE A 65 -10.79 8.17 -6.97
CA PHE A 65 -11.17 7.10 -6.04
C PHE A 65 -11.90 5.96 -6.75
N ASN A 66 -12.89 6.28 -7.57
CA ASN A 66 -13.68 5.26 -8.27
C ASN A 66 -12.82 4.46 -9.26
N ALA A 67 -11.88 5.11 -9.93
CA ALA A 67 -10.97 4.44 -10.86
C ALA A 67 -10.06 3.46 -10.13
N VAL A 68 -9.52 3.85 -8.98
CA VAL A 68 -8.68 2.98 -8.13
C VAL A 68 -9.48 1.79 -7.61
N MET A 69 -10.70 2.01 -7.14
CA MET A 69 -11.55 0.94 -6.63
C MET A 69 -11.97 -0.04 -7.73
N ALA A 70 -12.23 0.45 -8.94
CA ALA A 70 -12.54 -0.40 -10.08
C ALA A 70 -11.34 -1.27 -10.47
N TRP A 71 -10.14 -0.70 -10.44
CA TRP A 71 -8.91 -1.46 -10.68
C TRP A 71 -8.68 -2.51 -9.59
N ALA A 72 -8.87 -2.14 -8.32
CA ALA A 72 -8.69 -3.06 -7.18
C ALA A 72 -9.62 -4.28 -7.27
N GLY A 73 -10.80 -4.11 -7.86
CA GLY A 73 -11.74 -5.21 -8.09
C GLY A 73 -11.29 -6.22 -9.15
N LYS A 74 -10.29 -5.87 -9.98
CA LYS A 74 -9.77 -6.73 -11.05
C LYS A 74 -8.50 -7.48 -10.68
N VAL A 75 -7.95 -7.23 -9.49
CA VAL A 75 -6.69 -7.81 -9.03
C VAL A 75 -6.90 -8.53 -7.71
N LYS A 76 -5.97 -9.40 -7.34
CA LYS A 76 -5.95 -9.97 -6.00
C LYS A 76 -5.30 -8.96 -5.07
N VAL A 77 -5.98 -8.66 -3.96
CA VAL A 77 -5.49 -7.69 -2.98
C VAL A 77 -5.33 -8.37 -1.63
N ALA A 78 -4.19 -8.11 -0.99
CA ALA A 78 -3.97 -8.44 0.41
C ALA A 78 -3.58 -7.16 1.13
N VAL A 79 -4.23 -6.88 2.25
CA VAL A 79 -4.03 -5.63 2.98
C VAL A 79 -3.80 -5.95 4.45
N LEU A 80 -2.77 -5.29 5.03
CA LEU A 80 -2.48 -5.34 6.45
C LEU A 80 -2.55 -3.92 6.99
N HIS A 81 -3.58 -3.62 7.77
CA HIS A 81 -3.74 -2.30 8.40
C HIS A 81 -3.44 -2.39 9.89
N GLY A 82 -2.54 -1.51 10.36
CA GLY A 82 -2.26 -1.40 11.78
C GLY A 82 -1.67 -2.67 12.40
N SER A 83 -0.99 -3.48 11.60
CA SER A 83 -0.43 -4.73 12.09
C SER A 83 0.73 -4.47 13.05
N PRO A 84 0.74 -5.11 14.22
CA PRO A 84 1.85 -4.96 15.16
C PRO A 84 3.12 -5.61 14.61
N VAL A 85 4.25 -4.98 14.92
CA VAL A 85 5.56 -5.56 14.61
C VAL A 85 5.86 -6.67 15.62
N ILE A 86 6.07 -7.88 15.14
CA ILE A 86 6.38 -9.03 16.00
C ILE A 86 7.88 -9.28 16.14
N HIS A 87 8.69 -8.70 15.23
CA HIS A 87 10.14 -8.78 15.27
C HIS A 87 10.74 -7.64 14.44
N SER A 88 11.83 -7.05 14.91
CA SER A 88 12.55 -5.99 14.21
C SER A 88 14.04 -6.10 14.48
N LEU A 89 14.85 -5.80 13.46
CA LEU A 89 16.31 -5.73 13.59
C LEU A 89 16.79 -4.35 14.06
N TRP A 90 15.92 -3.36 14.14
CA TRP A 90 16.22 -2.01 14.63
C TRP A 90 15.06 -1.37 15.37
#